data_c15b619b3655ef458cea9c2cf0e61a5e
#
_entry.id   c15b619b3655ef458cea9c2cf0e61a5e
#
_cell.length_a   1.000
_cell.length_b   1.000
_cell.length_c   1.000
_cell.angle_alpha   90.00
_cell.angle_beta   90.00
_cell.angle_gamma   90.00
#
_symmetry.space_group_name_H-M   'P 1'
#
loop_
_entity.id
_entity.type
_entity.pdbx_description
1 polymer ?
#
loop_
_entity_poly.entity_id
_entity_poly.type
_entity_poly.pdbx_seq_one_letter_code
_entity_poly.pdbx_strand_id
1 'polypeptide(L)'
;PRYLLDALSLYRSRFKPSTSLAKPYVVVGVPLIAAPTDEEADYLASSTYQRVLGILRGDRKLLQPPTEGFGARLHPQERAAIGDFLAAAVIGGPATVRQGLTALAQATQADEFMLVSDVYDPALRLRSLDLAAAAMAG
;
A
#
# COMPACT_ATOMS: atom_id res chain seq x y z
N PRO A 1 -6.81 -0.61 8.10
CA PRO A 1 -6.35 0.80 8.20
C PRO A 1 -7.10 1.61 9.26
N ARG A 2 -7.33 1.04 10.46
CA ARG A 2 -8.13 1.68 11.53
C ARG A 2 -7.63 3.10 11.85
N TYR A 3 -6.34 3.25 12.10
CA TYR A 3 -5.76 4.56 12.43
C TYR A 3 -5.94 5.59 11.30
N LEU A 4 -5.90 5.17 10.04
CA LEU A 4 -6.19 6.04 8.90
C LEU A 4 -7.64 6.55 8.95
N LEU A 5 -8.60 5.67 9.17
CA LEU A 5 -10.03 6.04 9.23
C LEU A 5 -10.33 6.96 10.41
N ASP A 6 -9.74 6.71 11.57
CA ASP A 6 -9.87 7.57 12.76
C ASP A 6 -9.28 8.97 12.48
N ALA A 7 -8.11 9.04 11.84
CA ALA A 7 -7.46 10.30 11.46
C ALA A 7 -8.31 11.09 10.45
N LEU A 8 -8.88 10.42 9.44
CA LEU A 8 -9.76 11.05 8.45
C LEU A 8 -11.05 11.60 9.08
N SER A 9 -11.65 10.84 9.99
CA SER A 9 -12.81 11.28 10.75
C SER A 9 -12.50 12.53 11.57
N LEU A 10 -11.38 12.52 12.30
CA LEU A 10 -10.94 13.66 13.09
C LEU A 10 -10.66 14.89 12.22
N TYR A 11 -9.95 14.72 11.10
CA TYR A 11 -9.67 15.81 10.16
C TYR A 11 -10.96 16.45 9.63
N ARG A 12 -11.88 15.63 9.15
CA ARG A 12 -13.16 16.12 8.58
C ARG A 12 -14.03 16.82 9.61
N SER A 13 -14.10 16.28 10.84
CA SER A 13 -14.91 16.86 11.90
C SER A 13 -14.36 18.21 12.44
N ARG A 14 -13.05 18.42 12.31
CA ARG A 14 -12.38 19.63 12.78
C ARG A 14 -11.97 20.58 11.67
N PHE A 15 -12.28 20.27 10.43
CA PHE A 15 -11.93 21.13 9.29
C PHE A 15 -12.58 22.51 9.42
N LYS A 16 -11.77 23.55 9.18
CA LYS A 16 -12.24 24.92 9.09
C LYS A 16 -11.98 25.45 7.68
N PRO A 17 -12.99 25.89 6.93
CA PRO A 17 -12.79 26.49 5.62
C PRO A 17 -11.83 27.69 5.67
N SER A 18 -11.08 27.87 4.59
CA SER A 18 -10.18 28.99 4.37
C SER A 18 -10.39 29.58 2.98
N THR A 19 -9.65 30.63 2.64
CA THR A 19 -9.64 31.20 1.29
C THR A 19 -9.07 30.25 0.24
N SER A 20 -8.21 29.32 0.65
CA SER A 20 -7.56 28.35 -0.24
C SER A 20 -8.33 27.03 -0.35
N LEU A 21 -9.14 26.67 0.64
CA LEU A 21 -9.80 25.37 0.71
C LEU A 21 -11.16 25.49 1.41
N ALA A 22 -12.23 25.37 0.64
CA ALA A 22 -13.60 25.51 1.15
C ALA A 22 -14.14 24.24 1.82
N LYS A 23 -13.62 23.06 1.44
CA LYS A 23 -14.02 21.73 1.95
C LYS A 23 -12.79 20.91 2.27
N PRO A 24 -12.89 19.90 3.16
CA PRO A 24 -11.79 18.96 3.37
C PRO A 24 -11.36 18.32 2.06
N TYR A 25 -10.06 18.22 1.83
CA TYR A 25 -9.47 17.52 0.70
C TYR A 25 -8.46 16.50 1.20
N VAL A 26 -8.60 15.25 0.75
CA VAL A 26 -7.87 14.12 1.28
C VAL A 26 -7.10 13.43 0.17
N VAL A 27 -5.79 13.39 0.32
CA VAL A 27 -4.89 12.56 -0.48
C VAL A 27 -4.34 11.44 0.41
N VAL A 28 -4.57 10.19 0.04
CA VAL A 28 -4.06 9.03 0.80
C VAL A 28 -2.88 8.41 0.08
N GLY A 29 -1.74 8.30 0.78
CA GLY A 29 -0.60 7.52 0.30
C GLY A 29 -0.89 6.02 0.41
N VAL A 30 -0.81 5.30 -0.71
CA VAL A 30 -1.12 3.87 -0.77
C VAL A 30 0.11 3.11 -1.24
N PRO A 31 0.72 2.27 -0.38
CA PRO A 31 1.75 1.33 -0.84
C PRO A 31 1.12 0.36 -1.84
N LEU A 32 1.71 0.29 -3.03
CA LEU A 32 1.18 -0.52 -4.13
C LEU A 32 2.27 -1.42 -4.72
N ILE A 33 1.95 -2.70 -4.89
CA ILE A 33 2.76 -3.63 -5.68
C ILE A 33 1.81 -4.43 -6.57
N ALA A 34 1.80 -4.10 -7.86
CA ALA A 34 1.04 -4.81 -8.86
C ALA A 34 1.95 -5.65 -9.75
N ALA A 35 1.52 -6.84 -10.07
CA ALA A 35 2.17 -7.76 -10.98
C ALA A 35 1.12 -8.45 -11.86
N PRO A 36 1.49 -9.22 -12.91
CA PRO A 36 0.52 -9.97 -13.71
C PRO A 36 -0.34 -10.95 -12.92
N THR A 37 0.18 -11.51 -11.82
CA THR A 37 -0.51 -12.44 -10.92
C THR A 37 -0.32 -12.06 -9.46
N ASP A 38 -1.19 -12.56 -8.59
CA ASP A 38 -1.08 -12.36 -7.14
C ASP A 38 0.19 -13.00 -6.57
N GLU A 39 0.60 -14.16 -7.11
CA GLU A 39 1.81 -14.87 -6.68
C GLU A 39 3.08 -14.06 -7.01
N GLU A 40 3.15 -13.49 -8.22
CA GLU A 40 4.28 -12.63 -8.59
C GLU A 40 4.29 -11.35 -7.75
N ALA A 41 3.13 -10.77 -7.49
CA ALA A 41 3.03 -9.58 -6.64
C ALA A 41 3.50 -9.87 -5.20
N ASP A 42 3.13 -11.01 -4.61
CA ASP A 42 3.60 -11.43 -3.29
C ASP A 42 5.12 -11.67 -3.26
N TYR A 43 5.66 -12.30 -4.31
CA TYR A 43 7.10 -12.44 -4.47
C TYR A 43 7.81 -11.07 -4.47
N LEU A 44 7.35 -10.12 -5.30
CA LEU A 44 7.92 -8.78 -5.36
C LEU A 44 7.76 -8.02 -4.03
N ALA A 45 6.64 -8.21 -3.35
CA ALA A 45 6.35 -7.60 -2.06
C ALA A 45 7.26 -8.11 -0.93
N SER A 46 7.92 -9.25 -1.12
CA SER A 46 8.85 -9.79 -0.12
C SER A 46 10.00 -8.82 0.22
N SER A 47 10.41 -7.96 -0.72
CA SER A 47 11.34 -6.85 -0.45
C SER A 47 10.78 -5.88 0.59
N THR A 48 9.51 -5.51 0.46
CA THR A 48 8.81 -4.63 1.41
C THR A 48 8.61 -5.34 2.75
N TYR A 49 8.26 -6.62 2.76
CA TYR A 49 8.13 -7.39 4.01
C TYR A 49 9.44 -7.45 4.77
N GLN A 50 10.57 -7.68 4.09
CA GLN A 50 11.91 -7.64 4.70
C GLN A 50 12.20 -6.27 5.32
N ARG A 51 11.89 -5.19 4.60
CA ARG A 51 12.10 -3.82 5.08
C ARG A 51 11.24 -3.52 6.31
N VAL A 52 9.95 -3.85 6.27
CA VAL A 52 9.04 -3.65 7.41
C VAL A 52 9.50 -4.44 8.62
N LEU A 53 9.88 -5.70 8.43
CA LEU A 53 10.41 -6.53 9.51
C LEU A 53 11.69 -5.93 10.11
N GLY A 54 12.59 -5.40 9.28
CA GLY A 54 13.76 -4.67 9.73
C GLY A 54 13.42 -3.44 10.56
N ILE A 55 12.42 -2.65 10.14
CA ILE A 55 11.94 -1.51 10.92
C ILE A 55 11.41 -1.95 12.29
N LEU A 56 10.58 -2.99 12.31
CA LEU A 56 9.99 -3.52 13.56
C LEU A 56 11.04 -4.08 14.53
N ARG A 57 12.13 -4.62 14.01
CA ARG A 57 13.26 -5.13 14.80
C ARG A 57 14.32 -4.08 15.14
N GLY A 58 14.18 -2.84 14.67
CA GLY A 58 15.18 -1.79 14.84
C GLY A 58 16.43 -1.95 13.95
N ASP A 59 16.41 -2.87 13.00
CA ASP A 59 17.51 -3.15 12.05
C ASP A 59 17.13 -2.62 10.65
N ARG A 60 17.24 -1.30 10.48
CA ARG A 60 16.91 -0.63 9.21
C ARG A 60 18.01 -0.84 8.17
N LYS A 61 17.65 -1.49 7.08
CA LYS A 61 18.52 -1.70 5.91
C LYS A 61 17.94 -1.06 4.66
N LEU A 62 18.78 -0.92 3.64
CA LEU A 62 18.33 -0.61 2.29
C LEU A 62 17.37 -1.70 1.81
N LEU A 63 16.50 -1.34 0.84
CA LEU A 63 15.60 -2.31 0.23
C LEU A 63 16.39 -3.49 -0.32
N GLN A 64 16.02 -4.70 0.07
CA GLN A 64 16.68 -5.94 -0.36
C GLN A 64 15.95 -6.53 -1.57
N PRO A 65 16.64 -7.34 -2.42
CA PRO A 65 15.99 -8.08 -3.48
C PRO A 65 14.86 -8.96 -2.97
N PRO A 66 13.84 -9.23 -3.79
CA PRO A 66 12.76 -10.13 -3.41
C PRO A 66 13.28 -11.56 -3.18
N THR A 67 12.63 -12.29 -2.30
CA THR A 67 13.00 -13.64 -1.88
C THR A 67 11.81 -14.57 -1.94
N GLU A 68 11.91 -15.69 -2.65
CA GLU A 68 10.86 -16.69 -2.73
C GLU A 68 10.50 -17.28 -1.36
N GLY A 69 9.20 -17.48 -1.14
CA GLY A 69 8.70 -18.10 0.07
C GLY A 69 8.97 -17.31 1.36
N PHE A 70 9.31 -16.03 1.26
CA PHE A 70 9.63 -15.21 2.44
C PHE A 70 8.46 -15.20 3.44
N GLY A 71 7.24 -14.96 2.97
CA GLY A 71 6.04 -14.94 3.81
C GLY A 71 5.78 -16.25 4.55
N ALA A 72 6.10 -17.39 3.93
CA ALA A 72 5.92 -18.71 4.55
C ALA A 72 6.90 -18.97 5.72
N ARG A 73 8.04 -18.29 5.75
CA ARG A 73 9.06 -18.41 6.80
C ARG A 73 8.87 -17.49 7.99
N LEU A 74 7.93 -16.56 7.90
CA LEU A 74 7.62 -15.63 8.99
C LEU A 74 6.89 -16.33 10.13
N HIS A 75 7.24 -15.98 11.36
CA HIS A 75 6.44 -16.35 12.51
C HIS A 75 5.04 -15.68 12.42
N PRO A 76 3.98 -16.33 12.97
CA PRO A 76 2.63 -15.75 12.92
C PRO A 76 2.54 -14.32 13.45
N GLN A 77 3.26 -14.00 14.52
CA GLN A 77 3.31 -12.67 15.10
C GLN A 77 3.97 -11.64 14.18
N GLU A 78 5.05 -12.01 13.48
CA GLU A 78 5.72 -11.14 12.50
C GLU A 78 4.83 -10.88 11.30
N ARG A 79 4.15 -11.92 10.81
CA ARG A 79 3.18 -11.79 9.72
C ARG A 79 2.04 -10.85 10.09
N ALA A 80 1.48 -10.97 11.30
CA ALA A 80 0.44 -10.07 11.80
C ALA A 80 0.96 -8.63 11.90
N ALA A 81 2.14 -8.41 12.45
CA ALA A 81 2.74 -7.08 12.59
C ALA A 81 3.04 -6.42 11.22
N ILE A 82 3.52 -7.19 10.24
CA ILE A 82 3.70 -6.72 8.85
C ILE A 82 2.33 -6.36 8.24
N GLY A 83 1.31 -7.21 8.42
CA GLY A 83 -0.05 -6.95 7.95
C GLY A 83 -0.65 -5.68 8.53
N ASP A 84 -0.47 -5.44 9.82
CA ASP A 84 -0.91 -4.21 10.48
C ASP A 84 -0.17 -2.98 9.93
N PHE A 85 1.15 -3.09 9.73
CA PHE A 85 1.97 -2.01 9.16
C PHE A 85 1.54 -1.67 7.72
N LEU A 86 1.20 -2.69 6.93
CA LEU A 86 0.77 -2.57 5.54
C LEU A 86 -0.76 -2.59 5.37
N ALA A 87 -1.51 -2.23 6.40
CA ALA A 87 -2.99 -2.34 6.39
C ALA A 87 -3.69 -1.52 5.29
N ALA A 88 -3.04 -0.51 4.72
CA ALA A 88 -3.54 0.28 3.58
C ALA A 88 -2.84 -0.10 2.26
N ALA A 89 -1.95 -1.09 2.26
CA ALA A 89 -1.26 -1.52 1.06
C ALA A 89 -2.18 -2.32 0.14
N VAL A 90 -1.96 -2.18 -1.17
CA VAL A 90 -2.61 -2.99 -2.20
C VAL A 90 -1.54 -3.77 -2.95
N ILE A 91 -1.58 -5.09 -2.82
CA ILE A 91 -0.59 -6.02 -3.39
C ILE A 91 -1.33 -7.11 -4.13
N GLY A 92 -1.08 -7.28 -5.45
CA GLY A 92 -1.74 -8.33 -6.21
C GLY A 92 -1.72 -8.14 -7.71
N GLY A 93 -2.41 -9.04 -8.41
CA GLY A 93 -2.72 -8.94 -9.82
C GLY A 93 -3.80 -7.90 -10.12
N PRO A 94 -4.14 -7.68 -11.41
CA PRO A 94 -5.05 -6.60 -11.81
C PRO A 94 -6.42 -6.62 -11.12
N ALA A 95 -7.00 -7.81 -10.92
CA ALA A 95 -8.30 -7.94 -10.26
C ALA A 95 -8.21 -7.56 -8.76
N THR A 96 -7.19 -8.07 -8.06
CA THR A 96 -6.92 -7.77 -6.66
C THR A 96 -6.60 -6.29 -6.45
N VAL A 97 -5.83 -5.68 -7.36
CA VAL A 97 -5.51 -4.25 -7.33
C VAL A 97 -6.78 -3.41 -7.50
N ARG A 98 -7.61 -3.71 -8.48
CA ARG A 98 -8.90 -3.01 -8.69
C ARG A 98 -9.78 -3.10 -7.44
N GLN A 99 -9.96 -4.30 -6.91
CA GLN A 99 -10.79 -4.53 -5.73
C GLN A 99 -10.25 -3.77 -4.52
N GLY A 100 -8.95 -3.84 -4.28
CA GLY A 100 -8.29 -3.20 -3.13
C GLY A 100 -8.38 -1.67 -3.18
N LEU A 101 -8.07 -1.06 -4.32
CA LEU A 101 -8.17 0.40 -4.50
C LEU A 101 -9.61 0.88 -4.42
N THR A 102 -10.57 0.15 -4.99
CA THR A 102 -11.99 0.48 -4.91
C THR A 102 -12.49 0.41 -3.46
N ALA A 103 -12.16 -0.65 -2.74
CA ALA A 103 -12.54 -0.79 -1.33
C ALA A 103 -11.92 0.32 -0.46
N LEU A 104 -10.66 0.67 -0.73
CA LEU A 104 -9.97 1.75 -0.02
C LEU A 104 -10.63 3.11 -0.32
N ALA A 105 -10.99 3.38 -1.57
CA ALA A 105 -11.70 4.59 -1.97
C ALA A 105 -13.06 4.71 -1.26
N GLN A 106 -13.81 3.63 -1.20
CA GLN A 106 -15.10 3.58 -0.50
C GLN A 106 -14.94 3.81 1.01
N ALA A 107 -13.94 3.18 1.63
CA ALA A 107 -13.72 3.29 3.07
C ALA A 107 -13.20 4.66 3.49
N THR A 108 -12.30 5.26 2.69
CA THR A 108 -11.65 6.54 3.04
C THR A 108 -12.38 7.75 2.51
N GLN A 109 -13.18 7.61 1.45
CA GLN A 109 -13.76 8.76 0.72
C GLN A 109 -12.68 9.78 0.35
N ALA A 110 -11.48 9.28 -0.01
CA ALA A 110 -10.36 10.13 -0.43
C ALA A 110 -10.64 10.75 -1.80
N ASP A 111 -10.17 11.99 -1.98
CA ASP A 111 -10.26 12.70 -3.25
C ASP A 111 -9.22 12.17 -4.25
N GLU A 112 -8.03 11.78 -3.73
CA GLU A 112 -6.94 11.23 -4.53
C GLU A 112 -6.18 10.13 -3.79
N PHE A 113 -5.53 9.26 -4.56
CA PHE A 113 -4.49 8.35 -4.07
C PHE A 113 -3.13 8.73 -4.63
N MET A 114 -2.13 8.74 -3.76
CA MET A 114 -0.73 8.79 -4.14
C MET A 114 -0.15 7.39 -4.04
N LEU A 115 0.02 6.72 -5.17
CA LEU A 115 0.54 5.35 -5.21
C LEU A 115 2.06 5.36 -5.00
N VAL A 116 2.52 4.59 -4.03
CA VAL A 116 3.95 4.45 -3.69
C VAL A 116 4.36 3.00 -3.92
N SER A 117 5.25 2.78 -4.88
CA SER A 117 5.71 1.44 -5.24
C SER A 117 7.17 1.22 -4.82
N ASP A 118 7.37 0.32 -3.87
CA ASP A 118 8.68 -0.08 -3.35
C ASP A 118 9.17 -1.41 -3.98
N VAL A 119 8.92 -1.60 -5.26
CA VAL A 119 9.48 -2.75 -5.99
C VAL A 119 10.98 -2.55 -6.18
N TYR A 120 11.78 -3.57 -5.89
CA TYR A 120 13.25 -3.50 -5.90
C TYR A 120 13.80 -3.18 -7.30
N ASP A 121 13.33 -3.91 -8.33
CA ASP A 121 13.73 -3.68 -9.72
C ASP A 121 13.01 -2.46 -10.29
N PRO A 122 13.73 -1.44 -10.84
CA PRO A 122 13.12 -0.23 -11.37
C PRO A 122 12.17 -0.46 -12.54
N ALA A 123 12.46 -1.43 -13.43
CA ALA A 123 11.59 -1.74 -14.57
C ALA A 123 10.29 -2.39 -14.10
N LEU A 124 10.36 -3.29 -13.11
CA LEU A 124 9.19 -3.90 -12.50
C LEU A 124 8.38 -2.90 -11.66
N ARG A 125 9.04 -1.90 -11.09
CA ARG A 125 8.37 -0.78 -10.41
C ARG A 125 7.50 0.03 -11.37
N LEU A 126 8.02 0.39 -12.54
CA LEU A 126 7.25 1.09 -13.57
C LEU A 126 6.09 0.22 -14.07
N ARG A 127 6.37 -1.05 -14.37
CA ARG A 127 5.32 -2.01 -14.75
C ARG A 127 4.21 -2.11 -13.71
N SER A 128 4.55 -2.09 -12.42
CA SER A 128 3.58 -2.13 -11.33
C SER A 128 2.62 -0.94 -11.37
N LEU A 129 3.12 0.26 -11.64
CA LEU A 129 2.29 1.45 -11.77
C LEU A 129 1.41 1.41 -13.03
N ASP A 130 1.95 0.94 -14.17
CA ASP A 130 1.19 0.76 -15.42
C ASP A 130 0.05 -0.25 -15.26
N LEU A 131 0.32 -1.38 -14.59
CA LEU A 131 -0.70 -2.40 -14.29
C LEU A 131 -1.81 -1.84 -13.38
N ALA A 132 -1.45 -1.04 -12.40
CA ALA A 132 -2.45 -0.41 -11.53
C ALA A 132 -3.30 0.60 -12.29
N ALA A 133 -2.70 1.44 -13.14
CA ALA A 133 -3.42 2.37 -13.99
C ALA A 133 -4.38 1.64 -14.93
N ALA A 134 -3.91 0.60 -15.62
CA ALA A 134 -4.74 -0.24 -16.49
C ALA A 134 -5.89 -0.93 -15.74
N ALA A 135 -5.64 -1.42 -14.53
CA ALA A 135 -6.66 -2.05 -13.70
C ALA A 135 -7.79 -1.08 -13.33
N MET A 136 -7.52 0.21 -13.19
CA MET A 136 -8.52 1.23 -12.81
C MET A 136 -9.20 1.90 -14.02
N ALA A 137 -8.65 1.76 -15.24
CA ALA A 137 -9.18 2.41 -16.45
C ALA A 137 -10.39 1.70 -17.08
N GLY A 138 -10.73 0.48 -16.64
CA GLY A 138 -11.77 -0.38 -17.24
C GLY A 138 -13.10 -0.38 -16.49
#